data_e2097e9e886f723d209ecd9be4b86bbe
#
_entry.id   e2097e9e886f723d209ecd9be4b86bbe
#
_cell.length_a   1.000
_cell.length_b   1.000
_cell.length_c   1.000
_cell.angle_alpha   90.00
_cell.angle_beta   90.00
_cell.angle_gamma   90.00
#
_symmetry.space_group_name_H-M   'P 1'
#
loop_
_entity.id
_entity.type
_entity.pdbx_description
1 polymer ?
#
loop_
_entity_poly.entity_id
_entity_poly.type
_entity_poly.pdbx_seq_one_letter_code
_entity_poly.pdbx_strand_id
1 'polypeptide(L)'
;MQMADCDWVEQAAAWPDLARWLSDDAAERLGRDWHFLARPAQLAPAGDWRIWLMMAGRGFGKTRAGAEWVRAIAEHDPEARIALVGATLGEARSVMVEGASGLLAVAPWWARPAYAPALRTLTWPNGAQARLFGAAEPESLRGPQFSHGWADEIGKWPGGQAAWDNMMMAMRLGHDPRVVATTTPRPVPLVRALVARDGADVVLTRGRTADNAAHLAAGFVDDVTRLYGGTRLGRQELDGELIEEAEGALWTRAALEACRVRHVPGALARVVVAVDPPATAGGDACGIVVVALGGDGRGYVIADASVAGCSPEGWARAVAQAAQGHGADRVVAEANNGGDMVASVLRAAQETLPLRLVHASRGKAARAEPVAALYEAGRVAHRGAFPELEDQMCGLLAGGGYVGPGRSPDRADALVWGLSELMLGARGEARVRGL
;
A
#
# COMPACT_ATOMS: atom_id res chain seq x y z
N MET A 1 3.50 -20.81 32.78
CA MET A 1 3.54 -22.02 31.92
C MET A 1 3.37 -21.51 30.52
N GLN A 2 4.47 -21.29 29.77
CA GLN A 2 4.47 -20.88 28.39
C GLN A 2 3.80 -21.98 27.57
N MET A 3 2.64 -21.67 26.97
CA MET A 3 2.10 -22.53 25.92
C MET A 3 2.97 -22.30 24.68
N ALA A 4 3.72 -23.33 24.33
CA ALA A 4 4.53 -23.39 23.13
C ALA A 4 3.67 -23.22 21.87
N ASP A 5 4.29 -22.70 20.82
CA ASP A 5 3.78 -22.54 19.47
C ASP A 5 2.94 -23.74 19.03
N CYS A 6 1.62 -23.63 19.16
CA CYS A 6 0.69 -24.62 18.61
C CYS A 6 0.51 -24.30 17.13
N ASP A 7 0.95 -25.22 16.31
CA ASP A 7 0.83 -25.16 14.84
C ASP A 7 -0.65 -25.27 14.45
N TRP A 8 -1.29 -24.17 14.14
CA TRP A 8 -2.71 -24.04 13.80
C TRP A 8 -3.10 -24.83 12.55
N VAL A 9 -2.13 -25.17 11.69
CA VAL A 9 -2.34 -26.01 10.52
C VAL A 9 -2.60 -27.45 10.93
N GLU A 10 -1.93 -27.94 11.98
CA GLU A 10 -2.18 -29.29 12.53
C GLU A 10 -3.53 -29.35 13.28
N GLN A 11 -3.94 -28.29 13.96
CA GLN A 11 -5.26 -28.26 14.61
C GLN A 11 -6.43 -28.23 13.62
N ALA A 12 -6.30 -27.52 12.51
CA ALA A 12 -7.30 -27.54 11.43
C ALA A 12 -7.40 -28.92 10.76
N ALA A 13 -6.31 -29.67 10.69
CA ALA A 13 -6.31 -31.06 10.19
C ALA A 13 -6.98 -32.05 11.15
N ALA A 14 -7.02 -31.75 12.46
CA ALA A 14 -7.74 -32.57 13.46
C ALA A 14 -9.26 -32.27 13.53
N TRP A 15 -9.71 -31.21 12.90
CA TRP A 15 -11.12 -30.78 12.90
C TRP A 15 -12.14 -31.84 12.42
N PRO A 16 -11.92 -32.58 11.33
CA PRO A 16 -12.84 -33.61 10.89
C PRO A 16 -13.06 -34.73 11.92
N ASP A 17 -12.04 -35.03 12.72
CA ASP A 17 -12.13 -36.06 13.75
C ASP A 17 -12.79 -35.53 15.03
N LEU A 18 -12.54 -34.28 15.40
CA LEU A 18 -13.20 -33.64 16.53
C LEU A 18 -14.72 -33.51 16.31
N ALA A 19 -15.12 -33.14 15.10
CA ALA A 19 -16.53 -33.00 14.72
C ALA A 19 -17.35 -34.29 14.89
N ARG A 20 -16.72 -35.47 14.84
CA ARG A 20 -17.38 -36.76 15.04
C ARG A 20 -17.78 -37.02 16.50
N TRP A 21 -17.17 -36.31 17.43
CA TRP A 21 -17.41 -36.49 18.89
C TRP A 21 -18.29 -35.40 19.48
N LEU A 22 -18.59 -34.35 18.73
CA LEU A 22 -19.43 -33.24 19.15
C LEU A 22 -20.87 -33.44 18.71
N SER A 23 -21.82 -33.01 19.55
CA SER A 23 -23.19 -32.81 19.07
C SER A 23 -23.24 -31.69 18.03
N ASP A 24 -24.25 -31.66 17.17
CA ASP A 24 -24.43 -30.63 16.16
C ASP A 24 -24.42 -29.22 16.78
N ASP A 25 -25.09 -29.02 17.92
CA ASP A 25 -25.06 -27.74 18.66
C ASP A 25 -23.67 -27.38 19.20
N ALA A 26 -22.92 -28.35 19.72
CA ALA A 26 -21.56 -28.12 20.20
C ALA A 26 -20.60 -27.82 19.04
N ALA A 27 -20.74 -28.49 17.90
CA ALA A 27 -19.96 -28.24 16.71
C ALA A 27 -20.26 -26.84 16.13
N GLU A 28 -21.54 -26.43 16.09
CA GLU A 28 -21.94 -25.10 15.64
C GLU A 28 -21.40 -24.00 16.57
N ARG A 29 -21.47 -24.19 17.90
CA ARG A 29 -20.91 -23.25 18.89
C ARG A 29 -19.40 -23.11 18.74
N LEU A 30 -18.68 -24.22 18.62
CA LEU A 30 -17.24 -24.23 18.44
C LEU A 30 -16.82 -23.57 17.10
N GLY A 31 -17.59 -23.79 16.03
CA GLY A 31 -17.41 -23.15 14.73
C GLY A 31 -17.66 -21.64 14.75
N ARG A 32 -18.18 -21.10 15.86
CA ARG A 32 -18.43 -19.68 16.10
C ARG A 32 -17.62 -19.11 17.26
N ASP A 33 -16.83 -19.94 17.92
CA ASP A 33 -15.95 -19.50 19.00
C ASP A 33 -14.72 -18.79 18.42
N TRP A 34 -14.67 -17.49 18.62
CA TRP A 34 -13.57 -16.66 18.11
C TRP A 34 -12.22 -17.02 18.73
N HIS A 35 -12.18 -17.41 20.00
CA HIS A 35 -10.93 -17.82 20.64
C HIS A 35 -10.36 -19.09 20.03
N PHE A 36 -11.23 -19.95 19.49
CA PHE A 36 -10.82 -21.15 18.77
C PHE A 36 -10.42 -20.85 17.32
N LEU A 37 -11.09 -19.92 16.64
CA LEU A 37 -10.90 -19.62 15.22
C LEU A 37 -9.79 -18.60 14.97
N ALA A 38 -9.53 -17.72 15.95
CA ALA A 38 -8.62 -16.60 15.78
C ALA A 38 -7.15 -17.02 15.91
N ARG A 39 -6.32 -16.39 15.11
CA ARG A 39 -4.88 -16.40 15.39
C ARG A 39 -4.58 -15.52 16.60
N PRO A 40 -3.49 -15.78 17.37
CA PRO A 40 -3.15 -14.99 18.55
C PRO A 40 -3.11 -13.46 18.28
N ALA A 41 -2.60 -13.05 17.13
CA ALA A 41 -2.54 -11.64 16.71
C ALA A 41 -3.90 -11.00 16.37
N GLN A 42 -4.99 -11.77 16.36
CA GLN A 42 -6.36 -11.29 16.15
C GLN A 42 -7.18 -11.27 17.44
N LEU A 43 -6.63 -11.75 18.54
CA LEU A 43 -7.25 -11.70 19.88
C LEU A 43 -6.87 -10.41 20.58
N ALA A 44 -7.80 -9.87 21.36
CA ALA A 44 -7.53 -8.71 22.18
C ALA A 44 -6.37 -8.97 23.15
N PRO A 45 -5.43 -8.03 23.30
CA PRO A 45 -4.31 -8.19 24.22
C PRO A 45 -4.78 -8.41 25.66
N ALA A 46 -4.02 -9.20 26.42
CA ALA A 46 -4.22 -9.31 27.86
C ALA A 46 -3.69 -8.05 28.58
N GLY A 47 -4.19 -7.83 29.80
CA GLY A 47 -3.69 -6.75 30.66
C GLY A 47 -4.43 -5.42 30.50
N ASP A 48 -3.78 -4.36 30.97
CA ASP A 48 -4.34 -3.01 30.99
C ASP A 48 -3.89 -2.24 29.75
N TRP A 49 -4.87 -1.83 28.92
CA TRP A 49 -4.65 -1.04 27.71
C TRP A 49 -5.90 -0.22 27.41
N ARG A 50 -5.71 0.95 26.86
CA ARG A 50 -6.81 1.83 26.46
C ARG A 50 -7.13 1.71 24.96
N ILE A 51 -6.11 1.49 24.15
CA ILE A 51 -6.23 1.41 22.69
C ILE A 51 -5.49 0.15 22.21
N TRP A 52 -6.18 -0.69 21.47
CA TRP A 52 -5.58 -1.78 20.72
C TRP A 52 -5.48 -1.37 19.26
N LEU A 53 -4.27 -1.04 18.79
CA LEU A 53 -4.00 -0.70 17.40
C LEU A 53 -3.59 -1.94 16.63
N MET A 54 -4.46 -2.41 15.75
CA MET A 54 -4.17 -3.49 14.81
C MET A 54 -3.72 -2.92 13.47
N MET A 55 -2.42 -2.85 13.25
CA MET A 55 -1.81 -2.35 12.01
C MET A 55 -1.23 -3.52 11.20
N ALA A 56 -1.89 -3.91 10.12
CA ALA A 56 -1.54 -5.11 9.39
C ALA A 56 -1.83 -4.99 7.90
N GLY A 57 -1.23 -5.89 7.10
CA GLY A 57 -1.42 -5.98 5.66
C GLY A 57 -2.88 -6.22 5.26
N ARG A 58 -3.18 -6.05 3.97
CA ARG A 58 -4.51 -6.33 3.41
C ARG A 58 -4.82 -7.82 3.53
N GLY A 59 -6.08 -8.13 3.80
CA GLY A 59 -6.50 -9.53 3.94
C GLY A 59 -6.07 -10.21 5.25
N PHE A 60 -5.37 -9.54 6.16
CA PHE A 60 -4.99 -10.08 7.47
C PHE A 60 -6.19 -10.49 8.34
N GLY A 61 -7.37 -9.91 8.12
CA GLY A 61 -8.56 -10.17 8.93
C GLY A 61 -8.83 -9.13 10.02
N LYS A 62 -8.31 -7.90 9.87
CA LYS A 62 -8.51 -6.78 10.81
C LYS A 62 -9.98 -6.50 11.11
N THR A 63 -10.80 -6.35 10.05
CA THR A 63 -12.24 -6.09 10.16
C THR A 63 -12.95 -7.23 10.90
N ARG A 64 -12.59 -8.49 10.63
CA ARG A 64 -13.13 -9.65 11.33
C ARG A 64 -12.80 -9.60 12.81
N ALA A 65 -11.56 -9.32 13.18
CA ALA A 65 -11.13 -9.20 14.58
C ALA A 65 -11.87 -8.07 15.31
N GLY A 66 -12.04 -6.91 14.67
CA GLY A 66 -12.83 -5.80 15.23
C GLY A 66 -14.29 -6.16 15.46
N ALA A 67 -14.93 -6.84 14.50
CA ALA A 67 -16.31 -7.29 14.63
C ALA A 67 -16.49 -8.32 15.74
N GLU A 68 -15.59 -9.29 15.85
CA GLU A 68 -15.62 -10.30 16.91
C GLU A 68 -15.36 -9.72 18.31
N TRP A 69 -14.47 -8.74 18.41
CA TRP A 69 -14.23 -8.01 19.64
C TRP A 69 -15.50 -7.26 20.10
N VAL A 70 -16.16 -6.53 19.18
CA VAL A 70 -17.43 -5.85 19.48
C VAL A 70 -18.52 -6.84 19.86
N ARG A 71 -18.63 -7.97 19.15
CA ARG A 71 -19.57 -9.03 19.45
C ARG A 71 -19.38 -9.57 20.88
N ALA A 72 -18.15 -9.92 21.22
CA ALA A 72 -17.84 -10.46 22.55
C ALA A 72 -18.24 -9.49 23.68
N ILE A 73 -17.96 -8.20 23.52
CA ILE A 73 -18.36 -7.17 24.50
C ILE A 73 -19.88 -7.08 24.59
N ALA A 74 -20.56 -6.97 23.46
CA ALA A 74 -22.01 -6.80 23.43
C ALA A 74 -22.77 -8.03 23.97
N GLU A 75 -22.27 -9.24 23.73
CA GLU A 75 -22.86 -10.46 24.27
C GLU A 75 -22.67 -10.57 25.79
N HIS A 76 -21.55 -10.04 26.32
CA HIS A 76 -21.19 -10.14 27.73
C HIS A 76 -21.81 -9.02 28.59
N ASP A 77 -21.90 -7.80 28.06
CA ASP A 77 -22.35 -6.61 28.81
C ASP A 77 -23.62 -5.99 28.19
N PRO A 78 -24.79 -6.17 28.83
CA PRO A 78 -26.06 -5.56 28.39
C PRO A 78 -26.05 -4.01 28.37
N GLU A 79 -25.22 -3.39 29.23
CA GLU A 79 -25.10 -1.94 29.33
C GLU A 79 -24.10 -1.36 28.32
N ALA A 80 -23.42 -2.20 27.54
CA ALA A 80 -22.43 -1.74 26.56
C ALA A 80 -23.04 -0.75 25.57
N ARG A 81 -22.34 0.38 25.40
CA ARG A 81 -22.63 1.40 24.40
C ARG A 81 -21.39 1.57 23.53
N ILE A 82 -21.48 1.15 22.28
CA ILE A 82 -20.31 0.96 21.43
C ILE A 82 -20.35 1.95 20.26
N ALA A 83 -19.27 2.67 20.02
CA ALA A 83 -19.09 3.49 18.83
C ALA A 83 -18.48 2.65 17.70
N LEU A 84 -19.11 2.66 16.51
CA LEU A 84 -18.57 2.07 15.28
C LEU A 84 -18.22 3.21 14.33
N VAL A 85 -16.92 3.46 14.09
CA VAL A 85 -16.47 4.61 13.32
C VAL A 85 -15.69 4.12 12.10
N GLY A 86 -16.23 4.34 10.90
CA GLY A 86 -15.54 4.13 9.62
C GLY A 86 -15.09 5.44 8.99
N ALA A 87 -14.35 5.41 7.88
CA ALA A 87 -13.95 6.63 7.17
C ALA A 87 -15.16 7.48 6.75
N THR A 88 -16.20 6.83 6.27
CA THR A 88 -17.51 7.42 5.99
C THR A 88 -18.61 6.59 6.65
N LEU A 89 -19.79 7.18 6.81
CA LEU A 89 -20.95 6.43 7.32
C LEU A 89 -21.32 5.26 6.39
N GLY A 90 -21.17 5.43 5.08
CA GLY A 90 -21.37 4.38 4.09
C GLY A 90 -20.43 3.19 4.27
N GLU A 91 -19.14 3.45 4.51
CA GLU A 91 -18.17 2.40 4.82
C GLU A 91 -18.43 1.73 6.17
N ALA A 92 -18.76 2.51 7.21
CA ALA A 92 -19.13 1.94 8.50
C ALA A 92 -20.30 0.96 8.35
N ARG A 93 -21.30 1.27 7.54
CA ARG A 93 -22.43 0.38 7.25
C ARG A 93 -22.01 -0.83 6.42
N SER A 94 -21.43 -0.60 5.23
CA SER A 94 -21.18 -1.66 4.25
C SER A 94 -20.06 -2.62 4.64
N VAL A 95 -19.11 -2.19 5.50
CA VAL A 95 -17.96 -2.99 5.92
C VAL A 95 -18.16 -3.52 7.34
N MET A 96 -18.40 -2.63 8.31
CA MET A 96 -18.42 -3.02 9.73
C MET A 96 -19.72 -3.73 10.13
N VAL A 97 -20.85 -3.45 9.46
CA VAL A 97 -22.15 -4.05 9.79
C VAL A 97 -22.55 -5.12 8.80
N GLU A 98 -22.74 -4.77 7.53
CA GLU A 98 -23.33 -5.63 6.49
C GLU A 98 -22.28 -6.44 5.70
N GLY A 99 -21.00 -6.15 5.84
CA GLY A 99 -19.92 -6.82 5.12
C GLY A 99 -19.76 -8.30 5.51
N ALA A 100 -19.07 -9.07 4.67
CA ALA A 100 -18.83 -10.51 4.87
C ALA A 100 -18.09 -10.83 6.19
N SER A 101 -17.32 -9.88 6.74
CA SER A 101 -16.67 -9.95 8.05
C SER A 101 -17.27 -8.96 9.05
N GLY A 102 -18.43 -8.39 8.75
CA GLY A 102 -19.13 -7.43 9.60
C GLY A 102 -19.97 -8.07 10.70
N LEU A 103 -20.51 -7.24 11.57
CA LEU A 103 -21.23 -7.66 12.79
C LEU A 103 -22.42 -8.59 12.50
N LEU A 104 -23.17 -8.36 11.44
CA LEU A 104 -24.30 -9.22 11.08
C LEU A 104 -23.87 -10.61 10.56
N ALA A 105 -22.67 -10.70 9.95
CA ALA A 105 -22.15 -11.95 9.42
C ALA A 105 -21.48 -12.80 10.50
N VAL A 106 -20.79 -12.17 11.45
CA VAL A 106 -20.09 -12.89 12.53
C VAL A 106 -21.01 -13.31 13.67
N ALA A 107 -22.15 -12.62 13.86
CA ALA A 107 -23.08 -12.90 14.93
C ALA A 107 -23.80 -14.26 14.74
N PRO A 108 -23.81 -15.12 15.76
CA PRO A 108 -24.61 -16.34 15.74
C PRO A 108 -26.11 -15.99 15.79
N TRP A 109 -26.95 -16.90 15.30
CA TRP A 109 -28.40 -16.64 15.24
C TRP A 109 -29.03 -16.35 16.61
N TRP A 110 -28.48 -16.93 17.69
CA TRP A 110 -28.99 -16.73 19.08
C TRP A 110 -28.58 -15.39 19.72
N ALA A 111 -27.60 -14.70 19.17
CA ALA A 111 -27.13 -13.41 19.66
C ALA A 111 -27.03 -12.36 18.55
N ARG A 112 -27.77 -12.57 17.45
CA ARG A 112 -27.72 -11.66 16.30
C ARG A 112 -28.38 -10.32 16.65
N PRO A 113 -27.68 -9.18 16.47
CA PRO A 113 -28.25 -7.87 16.72
C PRO A 113 -29.29 -7.50 15.64
N ALA A 114 -30.31 -6.76 16.05
CA ALA A 114 -31.23 -6.08 15.15
C ALA A 114 -30.59 -4.78 14.66
N TYR A 115 -30.51 -4.58 13.36
CA TYR A 115 -29.98 -3.35 12.76
C TYR A 115 -31.13 -2.43 12.33
N ALA A 116 -31.15 -1.20 12.84
CA ALA A 116 -32.07 -0.13 12.47
C ALA A 116 -31.32 0.94 11.64
N PRO A 117 -31.32 0.86 10.29
CA PRO A 117 -30.52 1.76 9.44
C PRO A 117 -30.86 3.24 9.62
N ALA A 118 -32.14 3.58 9.82
CA ALA A 118 -32.56 4.97 10.02
C ALA A 118 -32.01 5.59 11.32
N LEU A 119 -31.81 4.77 12.36
CA LEU A 119 -31.23 5.16 13.63
C LEU A 119 -29.71 4.96 13.67
N ARG A 120 -29.14 4.34 12.64
CA ARG A 120 -27.72 3.98 12.56
C ARG A 120 -27.27 3.12 13.77
N THR A 121 -28.15 2.21 14.26
CA THR A 121 -27.95 1.50 15.53
C THR A 121 -28.18 0.02 15.37
N LEU A 122 -27.29 -0.77 15.97
CA LEU A 122 -27.50 -2.20 16.24
C LEU A 122 -27.91 -2.36 17.70
N THR A 123 -28.86 -3.27 17.96
CA THR A 123 -29.31 -3.62 19.30
C THR A 123 -29.27 -5.14 19.47
N TRP A 124 -28.51 -5.62 20.44
CA TRP A 124 -28.44 -7.05 20.78
C TRP A 124 -29.65 -7.48 21.62
N PRO A 125 -29.97 -8.78 21.64
CA PRO A 125 -31.12 -9.29 22.42
C PRO A 125 -31.03 -8.99 23.92
N ASN A 126 -29.84 -8.81 24.47
CA ASN A 126 -29.60 -8.47 25.88
C ASN A 126 -29.71 -6.97 26.19
N GLY A 127 -29.82 -6.10 25.19
CA GLY A 127 -29.93 -4.64 25.36
C GLY A 127 -28.68 -3.84 25.04
N ALA A 128 -27.54 -4.48 24.79
CA ALA A 128 -26.33 -3.80 24.33
C ALA A 128 -26.57 -3.08 23.00
N GLN A 129 -25.90 -1.97 22.77
CA GLN A 129 -26.09 -1.16 21.57
C GLN A 129 -24.77 -0.74 20.92
N ALA A 130 -24.74 -0.72 19.61
CA ALA A 130 -23.67 -0.11 18.83
C ALA A 130 -24.22 0.92 17.85
N ARG A 131 -23.58 2.08 17.75
CA ARG A 131 -24.01 3.18 16.87
C ARG A 131 -22.93 3.53 15.85
N LEU A 132 -23.34 3.78 14.59
CA LEU A 132 -22.48 4.05 13.46
C LEU A 132 -22.19 5.54 13.29
N PHE A 133 -20.92 5.83 12.95
CA PHE A 133 -20.42 7.18 12.66
C PHE A 133 -19.48 7.15 11.45
N GLY A 134 -19.35 8.29 10.79
CA GLY A 134 -18.33 8.53 9.77
C GLY A 134 -17.30 9.55 10.27
N ALA A 135 -16.02 9.25 10.13
CA ALA A 135 -14.95 10.18 10.48
C ALA A 135 -14.96 11.46 9.64
N ALA A 136 -15.59 11.42 8.46
CA ALA A 136 -15.83 12.60 7.63
C ALA A 136 -16.76 13.64 8.31
N GLU A 137 -17.53 13.23 9.34
CA GLU A 137 -18.42 14.09 10.11
C GLU A 137 -18.02 14.08 11.61
N PRO A 138 -16.86 14.65 12.01
CA PRO A 138 -16.33 14.55 13.37
C PRO A 138 -17.31 15.06 14.45
N GLU A 139 -18.08 16.08 14.12
CA GLU A 139 -19.04 16.68 15.05
C GLU A 139 -20.17 15.73 15.47
N SER A 140 -20.47 14.72 14.66
CA SER A 140 -21.48 13.71 14.99
C SER A 140 -21.11 12.84 16.22
N LEU A 141 -19.82 12.78 16.55
CA LEU A 141 -19.29 12.09 17.74
C LEU A 141 -19.39 12.91 19.02
N ARG A 142 -19.72 14.20 18.93
CA ARG A 142 -19.96 15.04 20.11
C ARG A 142 -21.37 14.82 20.65
N GLY A 143 -21.48 14.67 21.96
CA GLY A 143 -22.75 14.45 22.65
C GLY A 143 -22.97 13.01 23.12
N PRO A 144 -22.93 12.00 22.25
CA PRO A 144 -23.03 10.60 22.69
C PRO A 144 -21.93 10.21 23.65
N GLN A 145 -22.18 9.12 24.43
CA GLN A 145 -21.20 8.55 25.36
C GLN A 145 -21.11 7.04 25.10
N PHE A 146 -19.91 6.49 25.19
CA PHE A 146 -19.65 5.10 24.90
C PHE A 146 -18.73 4.48 25.95
N SER A 147 -18.88 3.16 26.14
CA SER A 147 -17.99 2.33 26.94
C SER A 147 -16.88 1.72 26.07
N HIS A 148 -17.17 1.48 24.79
CA HIS A 148 -16.24 0.84 23.88
C HIS A 148 -16.32 1.49 22.50
N GLY A 149 -15.26 1.33 21.69
CA GLY A 149 -15.22 1.84 20.34
C GLY A 149 -14.45 0.96 19.38
N TRP A 150 -14.94 0.85 18.15
CA TRP A 150 -14.21 0.27 17.04
C TRP A 150 -14.03 1.31 15.94
N ALA A 151 -12.77 1.69 15.70
CA ALA A 151 -12.31 2.64 14.69
C ALA A 151 -11.69 1.88 13.51
N ASP A 152 -12.43 1.74 12.40
CA ASP A 152 -11.97 0.94 11.26
C ASP A 152 -11.23 1.79 10.23
N GLU A 153 -10.07 1.28 9.77
CA GLU A 153 -9.19 1.87 8.75
C GLU A 153 -8.84 3.35 9.01
N ILE A 154 -8.38 3.66 10.24
CA ILE A 154 -8.08 5.04 10.68
C ILE A 154 -7.07 5.77 9.79
N GLY A 155 -6.19 5.06 9.07
CA GLY A 155 -5.27 5.63 8.09
C GLY A 155 -5.94 6.23 6.85
N LYS A 156 -7.24 5.99 6.65
CA LYS A 156 -8.04 6.57 5.55
C LYS A 156 -8.94 7.74 5.99
N TRP A 157 -9.02 8.02 7.28
CA TRP A 157 -10.00 8.97 7.80
C TRP A 157 -9.75 10.40 7.30
N PRO A 158 -10.70 11.03 6.61
CA PRO A 158 -10.61 12.44 6.28
C PRO A 158 -10.63 13.28 7.58
N GLY A 159 -9.64 14.15 7.77
CA GLY A 159 -9.55 14.92 9.02
C GLY A 159 -9.43 14.04 10.28
N GLY A 160 -8.75 12.90 10.17
CA GLY A 160 -8.77 11.81 11.15
C GLY A 160 -8.47 12.20 12.59
N GLN A 161 -7.63 13.21 12.82
CA GLN A 161 -7.33 13.67 14.18
C GLN A 161 -8.57 14.21 14.90
N ALA A 162 -9.37 15.04 14.23
CA ALA A 162 -10.56 15.63 14.85
C ALA A 162 -11.63 14.58 15.20
N ALA A 163 -11.84 13.59 14.29
CA ALA A 163 -12.77 12.49 14.55
C ALA A 163 -12.26 11.59 15.69
N TRP A 164 -10.97 11.32 15.72
CA TRP A 164 -10.33 10.55 16.79
C TRP A 164 -10.47 11.24 18.14
N ASP A 165 -10.16 12.53 18.23
CA ASP A 165 -10.23 13.29 19.48
C ASP A 165 -11.67 13.35 20.01
N ASN A 166 -12.66 13.58 19.13
CA ASN A 166 -14.07 13.58 19.52
C ASN A 166 -14.53 12.18 19.98
N MET A 167 -14.08 11.10 19.30
CA MET A 167 -14.35 9.74 19.72
C MET A 167 -13.75 9.47 21.10
N MET A 168 -12.47 9.79 21.33
CA MET A 168 -11.82 9.56 22.63
C MET A 168 -12.47 10.35 23.76
N MET A 169 -12.95 11.57 23.51
CA MET A 169 -13.74 12.34 24.49
C MET A 169 -15.12 11.74 24.78
N ALA A 170 -15.67 10.99 23.84
CA ALA A 170 -16.93 10.27 24.03
C ALA A 170 -16.78 8.95 24.81
N MET A 171 -15.54 8.40 24.95
CA MET A 171 -15.24 7.18 25.71
C MET A 171 -15.21 7.46 27.22
N ARG A 172 -16.40 7.51 27.85
CA ARG A 172 -16.56 7.90 29.27
C ARG A 172 -17.67 7.15 30.01
N LEU A 173 -18.15 6.03 29.47
CA LEU A 173 -19.07 5.12 30.16
C LEU A 173 -18.29 3.88 30.66
N GLY A 174 -18.80 3.32 31.76
CA GLY A 174 -18.20 2.13 32.37
C GLY A 174 -16.93 2.44 33.17
N HIS A 175 -16.26 1.38 33.63
CA HIS A 175 -15.04 1.50 34.44
C HIS A 175 -13.77 1.53 33.58
N ASP A 176 -13.79 0.91 32.41
CA ASP A 176 -12.62 0.69 31.57
C ASP A 176 -12.97 0.89 30.09
N PRO A 177 -13.13 2.14 29.64
CA PRO A 177 -13.46 2.44 28.24
C PRO A 177 -12.28 2.07 27.33
N ARG A 178 -12.51 1.16 26.38
CA ARG A 178 -11.50 0.64 25.45
C ARG A 178 -11.85 0.88 24.00
N VAL A 179 -10.81 1.04 23.16
CA VAL A 179 -10.96 1.23 21.73
C VAL A 179 -10.08 0.23 20.97
N VAL A 180 -10.66 -0.47 20.00
CA VAL A 180 -9.90 -1.15 18.96
C VAL A 180 -9.82 -0.25 17.73
N ALA A 181 -8.61 -0.03 17.24
CA ALA A 181 -8.35 0.72 16.01
C ALA A 181 -7.68 -0.19 14.98
N THR A 182 -8.20 -0.21 13.78
CA THR A 182 -7.63 -1.01 12.68
C THR A 182 -7.10 -0.11 11.58
N THR A 183 -6.01 -0.50 10.94
CA THR A 183 -5.50 0.20 9.75
C THR A 183 -4.56 -0.68 8.93
N THR A 184 -4.52 -0.46 7.62
CA THR A 184 -3.30 -0.71 6.85
C THR A 184 -2.29 0.40 7.19
N PRO A 185 -0.96 0.12 7.22
CA PRO A 185 0.01 1.14 7.60
C PRO A 185 0.00 2.29 6.60
N ARG A 186 -0.35 3.47 7.10
CA ARG A 186 -0.25 4.73 6.37
C ARG A 186 0.41 5.76 7.27
N PRO A 187 1.44 6.49 6.81
CA PRO A 187 2.19 7.42 7.63
C PRO A 187 1.46 8.75 7.85
N VAL A 188 0.15 8.68 8.19
CA VAL A 188 -0.63 9.85 8.57
C VAL A 188 -0.37 10.23 10.04
N PRO A 189 -0.52 11.53 10.43
CA PRO A 189 -0.20 11.98 11.78
C PRO A 189 -0.87 11.17 12.90
N LEU A 190 -2.15 10.82 12.75
CA LEU A 190 -2.89 10.01 13.73
C LEU A 190 -2.24 8.64 13.95
N VAL A 191 -1.91 7.92 12.87
CA VAL A 191 -1.30 6.57 12.97
C VAL A 191 0.08 6.67 13.61
N ARG A 192 0.90 7.66 13.22
CA ARG A 192 2.23 7.89 13.84
C ARG A 192 2.11 8.17 15.34
N ALA A 193 1.18 9.04 15.73
CA ALA A 193 0.94 9.38 17.14
C ALA A 193 0.53 8.16 17.97
N LEU A 194 -0.29 7.27 17.43
CA LEU A 194 -0.69 6.04 18.12
C LEU A 194 0.46 5.02 18.21
N VAL A 195 1.21 4.84 17.11
CA VAL A 195 2.39 3.93 17.10
C VAL A 195 3.46 4.40 18.11
N ALA A 196 3.66 5.71 18.25
CA ALA A 196 4.61 6.26 19.24
C ALA A 196 4.22 6.01 20.70
N ARG A 197 2.96 5.64 20.98
CA ARG A 197 2.44 5.33 22.31
C ARG A 197 2.41 3.82 22.61
N ASP A 198 2.93 2.98 21.70
CA ASP A 198 3.01 1.54 21.91
C ASP A 198 3.80 1.22 23.19
N GLY A 199 3.27 0.32 24.02
CA GLY A 199 3.80 -0.01 25.34
C GLY A 199 3.44 0.97 26.46
N ALA A 200 2.72 2.08 26.19
CA ALA A 200 2.14 2.96 27.19
C ALA A 200 0.65 2.61 27.42
N ASP A 201 -0.25 3.31 26.78
CA ASP A 201 -1.69 3.05 26.80
C ASP A 201 -2.23 2.47 25.47
N VAL A 202 -1.33 2.27 24.51
CA VAL A 202 -1.57 1.61 23.22
C VAL A 202 -0.85 0.27 23.21
N VAL A 203 -1.54 -0.77 22.75
CA VAL A 203 -0.92 -2.06 22.37
C VAL A 203 -1.01 -2.20 20.87
N LEU A 204 0.16 -2.30 20.23
CA LEU A 204 0.28 -2.43 18.78
C LEU A 204 0.40 -3.90 18.39
N THR A 205 -0.55 -4.38 17.60
CA THR A 205 -0.47 -5.68 16.93
C THR A 205 -0.12 -5.48 15.46
N ARG A 206 0.89 -6.20 14.98
CA ARG A 206 1.30 -6.24 13.58
C ARG A 206 0.95 -7.58 12.95
N GLY A 207 0.77 -7.59 11.63
CA GLY A 207 0.55 -8.82 10.90
C GLY A 207 0.67 -8.65 9.39
N ARG A 208 0.95 -9.74 8.70
CA ARG A 208 1.16 -9.79 7.26
C ARG A 208 -0.05 -10.40 6.56
N THR A 209 -0.23 -10.07 5.29
CA THR A 209 -1.21 -10.73 4.42
C THR A 209 -1.01 -12.25 4.40
N ALA A 210 0.24 -12.68 4.34
CA ALA A 210 0.62 -14.10 4.31
C ALA A 210 0.17 -14.88 5.56
N ASP A 211 0.06 -14.23 6.72
CA ASP A 211 -0.41 -14.88 7.95
C ASP A 211 -1.86 -15.38 7.85
N ASN A 212 -2.61 -14.91 6.86
CA ASN A 212 -4.00 -15.29 6.59
C ASN A 212 -4.19 -16.02 5.26
N ALA A 213 -3.12 -16.54 4.67
CA ALA A 213 -3.15 -17.17 3.33
C ALA A 213 -4.22 -18.25 3.18
N ALA A 214 -4.43 -19.08 4.22
CA ALA A 214 -5.43 -20.15 4.22
C ALA A 214 -6.89 -19.68 4.02
N HIS A 215 -7.18 -18.39 4.31
CA HIS A 215 -8.53 -17.81 4.21
C HIS A 215 -8.65 -16.81 3.05
N LEU A 216 -7.62 -16.70 2.22
CA LEU A 216 -7.61 -15.87 1.02
C LEU A 216 -7.85 -16.72 -0.23
N ALA A 217 -8.25 -16.08 -1.32
CA ALA A 217 -8.43 -16.79 -2.58
C ALA A 217 -7.13 -17.50 -3.00
N ALA A 218 -7.24 -18.72 -3.52
CA ALA A 218 -6.10 -19.48 -4.00
C ALA A 218 -5.30 -18.67 -5.02
N GLY A 219 -3.98 -18.63 -4.84
CA GLY A 219 -3.07 -17.86 -5.70
C GLY A 219 -3.00 -16.35 -5.42
N PHE A 220 -3.91 -15.78 -4.60
CA PHE A 220 -3.89 -14.34 -4.32
C PHE A 220 -2.57 -13.88 -3.70
N VAL A 221 -2.07 -14.60 -2.69
CA VAL A 221 -0.80 -14.25 -2.02
C VAL A 221 0.37 -14.34 -2.99
N ASP A 222 0.40 -15.38 -3.84
CA ASP A 222 1.46 -15.56 -4.84
C ASP A 222 1.43 -14.45 -5.89
N ASP A 223 0.24 -14.08 -6.36
CA ASP A 223 0.08 -13.03 -7.36
C ASP A 223 0.50 -11.65 -6.82
N VAL A 224 0.05 -11.27 -5.62
CA VAL A 224 0.44 -9.99 -5.03
C VAL A 224 1.91 -9.97 -4.60
N THR A 225 2.47 -11.10 -4.15
CA THR A 225 3.90 -11.23 -3.84
C THR A 225 4.75 -11.12 -5.09
N ARG A 226 4.32 -11.71 -6.22
CA ARG A 226 5.01 -11.57 -7.50
C ARG A 226 5.01 -10.14 -8.01
N LEU A 227 3.90 -9.42 -7.83
CA LEU A 227 3.75 -8.04 -8.32
C LEU A 227 4.40 -7.00 -7.42
N TYR A 228 4.38 -7.22 -6.11
CA TYR A 228 4.75 -6.18 -5.12
C TYR A 228 5.80 -6.64 -4.11
N GLY A 229 6.21 -7.91 -4.10
CA GLY A 229 7.19 -8.44 -3.16
C GLY A 229 8.50 -7.68 -3.23
N GLY A 230 9.06 -7.33 -2.06
CA GLY A 230 10.30 -6.56 -1.95
C GLY A 230 10.19 -5.05 -2.22
N THR A 231 9.05 -4.56 -2.73
CA THR A 231 8.83 -3.12 -2.94
C THR A 231 8.36 -2.43 -1.66
N ARG A 232 8.50 -1.10 -1.58
CA ARG A 232 7.91 -0.32 -0.47
C ARG A 232 6.40 -0.54 -0.37
N LEU A 233 5.71 -0.54 -1.51
CA LEU A 233 4.26 -0.78 -1.55
C LEU A 233 3.93 -2.18 -1.02
N GLY A 234 4.67 -3.21 -1.40
CA GLY A 234 4.51 -4.57 -0.89
C GLY A 234 4.73 -4.63 0.62
N ARG A 235 5.81 -4.06 1.13
CA ARG A 235 6.07 -4.00 2.58
C ARG A 235 4.96 -3.28 3.35
N GLN A 236 4.45 -2.17 2.81
CA GLN A 236 3.35 -1.45 3.43
C GLN A 236 2.04 -2.23 3.37
N GLU A 237 1.59 -2.65 2.19
CA GLU A 237 0.25 -3.21 1.97
C GLU A 237 0.15 -4.71 2.30
N LEU A 238 1.27 -5.46 2.20
CA LEU A 238 1.29 -6.91 2.45
C LEU A 238 1.97 -7.27 3.77
N ASP A 239 3.11 -6.65 4.08
CA ASP A 239 3.86 -6.98 5.30
C ASP A 239 3.44 -6.15 6.52
N GLY A 240 2.59 -5.14 6.34
CA GLY A 240 2.08 -4.35 7.43
C GLY A 240 3.09 -3.36 8.01
N GLU A 241 4.15 -2.98 7.28
CA GLU A 241 5.18 -2.06 7.73
C GLU A 241 4.75 -0.60 7.54
N LEU A 242 4.90 0.21 8.60
CA LEU A 242 4.73 1.65 8.49
C LEU A 242 6.00 2.25 7.87
N ILE A 243 5.92 2.58 6.60
CA ILE A 243 7.04 3.17 5.88
C ILE A 243 6.81 4.66 5.75
N GLU A 244 7.69 5.44 6.37
CA GLU A 244 7.64 6.89 6.28
C GLU A 244 8.06 7.36 4.88
N GLU A 245 7.33 8.33 4.32
CA GLU A 245 7.83 9.07 3.17
C GLU A 245 9.01 9.92 3.62
N ALA A 246 10.06 9.95 2.81
CA ALA A 246 11.22 10.77 3.11
C ALA A 246 10.83 12.24 3.08
N GLU A 247 11.16 12.96 4.14
CA GLU A 247 10.94 14.40 4.18
C GLU A 247 11.75 15.08 3.06
N GLY A 248 11.08 15.91 2.28
CA GLY A 248 11.69 16.54 1.11
C GLY A 248 11.84 15.63 -0.12
N ALA A 249 11.15 14.49 -0.19
CA ALA A 249 11.12 13.67 -1.40
C ALA A 249 10.55 14.44 -2.60
N LEU A 250 11.18 14.29 -3.78
CA LEU A 250 10.73 14.92 -5.02
C LEU A 250 9.40 14.35 -5.53
N TRP A 251 9.12 13.09 -5.22
CA TRP A 251 7.86 12.42 -5.56
C TRP A 251 7.25 11.78 -4.33
N THR A 252 5.95 11.95 -4.16
CA THR A 252 5.18 11.24 -3.14
C THR A 252 4.46 10.05 -3.77
N ARG A 253 4.20 9.01 -2.98
CA ARG A 253 3.41 7.87 -3.46
C ARG A 253 2.01 8.32 -3.91
N ALA A 254 1.39 9.25 -3.20
CA ALA A 254 0.08 9.77 -3.55
C ALA A 254 0.07 10.45 -4.93
N ALA A 255 1.10 11.22 -5.28
CA ALA A 255 1.23 11.85 -6.59
C ALA A 255 1.41 10.81 -7.69
N LEU A 256 2.22 9.75 -7.46
CA LEU A 256 2.41 8.67 -8.42
C LEU A 256 1.12 7.85 -8.63
N GLU A 257 0.35 7.57 -7.58
CA GLU A 257 -0.96 6.92 -7.74
C GLU A 257 -1.95 7.78 -8.53
N ALA A 258 -1.96 9.09 -8.32
CA ALA A 258 -2.85 10.02 -9.02
C ALA A 258 -2.52 10.13 -10.52
N CYS A 259 -1.28 9.86 -10.94
CA CYS A 259 -0.86 9.94 -12.33
C CYS A 259 -1.07 8.64 -13.14
N ARG A 260 -1.65 7.58 -12.54
CA ARG A 260 -1.85 6.29 -13.23
C ARG A 260 -2.95 6.35 -14.28
N VAL A 261 -2.67 5.68 -15.39
CA VAL A 261 -3.65 5.46 -16.47
C VAL A 261 -3.65 3.97 -16.88
N ARG A 262 -4.80 3.47 -17.30
CA ARG A 262 -4.90 2.09 -17.78
C ARG A 262 -4.38 1.95 -19.22
N HIS A 263 -4.60 2.96 -20.03
CA HIS A 263 -4.22 2.99 -21.44
C HIS A 263 -3.63 4.34 -21.80
N VAL A 264 -2.67 4.34 -22.72
CA VAL A 264 -2.19 5.58 -23.34
C VAL A 264 -3.22 5.99 -24.39
N PRO A 265 -3.78 7.19 -24.33
CA PRO A 265 -4.76 7.64 -25.31
C PRO A 265 -4.08 7.95 -26.66
N GLY A 266 -4.63 7.39 -27.74
CA GLY A 266 -4.20 7.70 -29.10
C GLY A 266 -2.85 7.12 -29.52
N ALA A 267 -2.30 7.64 -30.60
CA ALA A 267 -1.00 7.25 -31.13
C ALA A 267 0.14 7.89 -30.34
N LEU A 268 1.25 7.16 -30.19
CA LEU A 268 2.49 7.68 -29.61
C LEU A 268 3.21 8.51 -30.69
N ALA A 269 3.56 9.74 -30.34
CA ALA A 269 4.28 10.64 -31.22
C ALA A 269 5.79 10.36 -31.23
N ARG A 270 6.33 9.87 -30.11
CA ARG A 270 7.74 9.52 -29.97
C ARG A 270 7.95 8.56 -28.79
N VAL A 271 8.82 7.57 -28.97
CA VAL A 271 9.21 6.61 -27.92
C VAL A 271 10.71 6.68 -27.68
N VAL A 272 11.10 6.74 -26.42
CA VAL A 272 12.50 6.79 -25.98
C VAL A 272 12.74 5.69 -24.96
N VAL A 273 13.81 4.93 -25.16
CA VAL A 273 14.39 4.05 -24.13
C VAL A 273 15.53 4.78 -23.48
N ALA A 274 15.44 4.99 -22.17
CA ALA A 274 16.49 5.65 -21.39
C ALA A 274 17.23 4.63 -20.54
N VAL A 275 18.56 4.81 -20.45
CA VAL A 275 19.47 3.84 -19.85
C VAL A 275 20.40 4.53 -18.89
N ASP A 276 20.46 4.04 -17.66
CA ASP A 276 21.49 4.35 -16.67
C ASP A 276 22.32 3.08 -16.42
N PRO A 277 23.47 2.92 -17.10
CA PRO A 277 24.26 1.69 -17.01
C PRO A 277 25.03 1.63 -15.69
N PRO A 278 25.23 0.42 -15.11
CA PRO A 278 25.99 0.26 -13.87
C PRO A 278 27.48 0.64 -14.06
N ALA A 279 28.06 1.27 -13.05
CA ALA A 279 29.47 1.68 -13.07
C ALA A 279 30.44 0.48 -12.99
N THR A 280 30.01 -0.67 -12.45
CA THR A 280 30.85 -1.85 -12.22
C THR A 280 30.12 -3.15 -12.59
N ALA A 281 30.86 -4.14 -13.10
CA ALA A 281 30.34 -5.47 -13.35
C ALA A 281 29.97 -6.16 -12.03
N GLY A 282 28.70 -6.58 -11.87
CA GLY A 282 28.18 -7.23 -10.65
C GLY A 282 27.77 -6.26 -9.53
N GLY A 283 27.69 -4.95 -9.82
CA GLY A 283 27.23 -3.92 -8.91
C GLY A 283 25.72 -3.67 -8.97
N ASP A 284 25.35 -2.38 -9.05
CA ASP A 284 23.95 -1.92 -9.08
C ASP A 284 23.19 -2.37 -10.34
N ALA A 285 21.88 -2.15 -10.37
CA ALA A 285 21.07 -2.49 -11.53
C ALA A 285 21.40 -1.58 -12.73
N CYS A 286 21.18 -2.07 -13.96
CA CYS A 286 21.06 -1.21 -15.11
C CYS A 286 19.64 -0.67 -15.18
N GLY A 287 19.46 0.64 -14.97
CA GLY A 287 18.19 1.31 -15.17
C GLY A 287 17.83 1.38 -16.65
N ILE A 288 16.67 0.80 -17.03
CA ILE A 288 16.16 0.81 -18.41
C ILE A 288 14.68 1.16 -18.35
N VAL A 289 14.33 2.39 -18.69
CA VAL A 289 12.95 2.87 -18.64
C VAL A 289 12.48 3.31 -20.01
N VAL A 290 11.30 2.85 -20.41
CA VAL A 290 10.67 3.22 -21.68
C VAL A 290 9.64 4.30 -21.43
N VAL A 291 9.83 5.44 -22.08
CA VAL A 291 8.93 6.60 -21.99
C VAL A 291 8.45 7.01 -23.39
N ALA A 292 7.24 7.54 -23.46
CA ALA A 292 6.66 7.96 -24.72
C ALA A 292 6.02 9.34 -24.63
N LEU A 293 5.97 10.08 -25.70
CA LEU A 293 5.18 11.29 -25.86
C LEU A 293 3.87 10.92 -26.55
N GLY A 294 2.74 11.17 -25.90
CA GLY A 294 1.43 11.00 -26.49
C GLY A 294 1.09 12.11 -27.51
N GLY A 295 0.14 11.85 -28.40
CA GLY A 295 -0.41 12.87 -29.30
C GLY A 295 -1.09 14.05 -28.58
N ASP A 296 -1.44 13.87 -27.30
CA ASP A 296 -1.97 14.87 -26.37
C ASP A 296 -0.89 15.76 -25.74
N GLY A 297 0.39 15.52 -26.03
CA GLY A 297 1.52 16.25 -25.49
C GLY A 297 1.91 15.88 -24.07
N ARG A 298 1.34 14.81 -23.49
CA ARG A 298 1.74 14.25 -22.20
C ARG A 298 2.85 13.22 -22.37
N GLY A 299 3.73 13.13 -21.37
CA GLY A 299 4.70 12.05 -21.23
C GLY A 299 4.05 10.81 -20.59
N TYR A 300 4.40 9.64 -21.06
CA TYR A 300 3.92 8.36 -20.54
C TYR A 300 5.07 7.45 -20.18
N VAL A 301 5.14 6.96 -18.97
CA VAL A 301 6.00 5.84 -18.60
C VAL A 301 5.27 4.56 -19.01
N ILE A 302 5.86 3.78 -19.91
CA ILE A 302 5.18 2.63 -20.52
C ILE A 302 5.80 1.30 -20.15
N ALA A 303 7.07 1.27 -19.75
CA ALA A 303 7.72 0.06 -19.20
C ALA A 303 8.93 0.41 -18.32
N ASP A 304 9.15 -0.42 -17.32
CA ASP A 304 10.41 -0.57 -16.60
C ASP A 304 11.02 -1.91 -17.02
N ALA A 305 12.08 -1.86 -17.81
CA ALA A 305 12.80 -3.01 -18.36
C ALA A 305 14.17 -3.19 -17.70
N SER A 306 14.38 -2.57 -16.53
CA SER A 306 15.64 -2.59 -15.81
C SER A 306 16.04 -4.00 -15.38
N VAL A 307 17.35 -4.27 -15.40
CA VAL A 307 17.92 -5.58 -15.07
C VAL A 307 19.01 -5.45 -14.03
N ALA A 308 19.13 -6.44 -13.14
CA ALA A 308 20.16 -6.50 -12.10
C ALA A 308 21.05 -7.73 -12.28
N GLY A 309 22.30 -7.62 -11.83
CA GLY A 309 23.25 -8.75 -11.83
C GLY A 309 23.68 -9.24 -13.23
N CYS A 310 23.49 -8.44 -14.26
CA CYS A 310 23.83 -8.78 -15.64
C CYS A 310 25.24 -8.35 -16.02
N SER A 311 25.86 -9.12 -16.93
CA SER A 311 27.08 -8.71 -17.63
C SER A 311 26.81 -7.51 -18.55
N PRO A 312 27.86 -6.78 -19.03
CA PRO A 312 27.68 -5.72 -20.02
C PRO A 312 26.86 -6.14 -21.25
N GLU A 313 27.09 -7.30 -21.80
CA GLU A 313 26.33 -7.84 -22.93
C GLU A 313 24.89 -8.19 -22.54
N GLY A 314 24.69 -8.57 -21.27
CA GLY A 314 23.35 -8.93 -20.74
C GLY A 314 22.42 -7.72 -20.69
N TRP A 315 22.85 -6.61 -20.05
CA TRP A 315 22.03 -5.41 -20.02
C TRP A 315 21.91 -4.72 -21.38
N ALA A 316 22.94 -4.79 -22.23
CA ALA A 316 22.85 -4.23 -23.58
C ALA A 316 21.80 -4.97 -24.44
N ARG A 317 21.70 -6.29 -24.31
CA ARG A 317 20.62 -7.07 -24.93
C ARG A 317 19.23 -6.67 -24.41
N ALA A 318 19.10 -6.42 -23.10
CA ALA A 318 17.84 -5.97 -22.53
C ALA A 318 17.43 -4.60 -23.10
N VAL A 319 18.39 -3.67 -23.27
CA VAL A 319 18.16 -2.38 -23.95
C VAL A 319 17.71 -2.56 -25.40
N ALA A 320 18.40 -3.42 -26.16
CA ALA A 320 18.04 -3.69 -27.54
C ALA A 320 16.63 -4.32 -27.66
N GLN A 321 16.30 -5.26 -26.78
CA GLN A 321 14.96 -5.86 -26.72
C GLN A 321 13.88 -4.83 -26.37
N ALA A 322 14.13 -3.96 -25.39
CA ALA A 322 13.21 -2.88 -25.03
C ALA A 322 13.02 -1.91 -26.19
N ALA A 323 14.09 -1.52 -26.87
CA ALA A 323 14.04 -0.63 -28.02
C ALA A 323 13.23 -1.24 -29.18
N GLN A 324 13.47 -2.49 -29.51
CA GLN A 324 12.75 -3.20 -30.57
C GLN A 324 11.29 -3.45 -30.19
N GLY A 325 11.03 -3.94 -28.95
CA GLY A 325 9.69 -4.31 -28.50
C GLY A 325 8.73 -3.12 -28.40
N HIS A 326 9.26 -1.92 -28.18
CA HIS A 326 8.46 -0.69 -28.07
C HIS A 326 8.60 0.23 -29.28
N GLY A 327 9.35 -0.16 -30.30
CA GLY A 327 9.56 0.65 -31.52
C GLY A 327 10.21 2.00 -31.19
N ALA A 328 11.31 1.97 -30.40
CA ALA A 328 11.91 3.20 -29.90
C ALA A 328 12.55 4.04 -31.01
N ASP A 329 12.20 5.32 -31.08
CA ASP A 329 12.81 6.29 -31.97
C ASP A 329 14.21 6.70 -31.53
N ARG A 330 14.52 6.50 -30.23
CA ARG A 330 15.82 6.82 -29.64
C ARG A 330 16.13 6.01 -28.40
N VAL A 331 17.40 5.66 -28.26
CA VAL A 331 17.99 5.15 -27.02
C VAL A 331 18.88 6.25 -26.44
N VAL A 332 18.61 6.67 -25.21
CA VAL A 332 19.41 7.68 -24.49
C VAL A 332 20.16 6.99 -23.38
N ALA A 333 21.48 6.99 -23.38
CA ALA A 333 22.30 6.33 -22.35
C ALA A 333 23.23 7.33 -21.66
N GLU A 334 23.27 7.29 -20.33
CA GLU A 334 24.25 8.05 -19.55
C GLU A 334 25.65 7.49 -19.77
N ALA A 335 26.62 8.39 -19.97
CA ALA A 335 27.98 8.04 -20.34
C ALA A 335 29.05 8.67 -19.44
N ASN A 336 28.71 9.03 -18.20
CA ASN A 336 29.65 9.64 -17.26
C ASN A 336 30.76 8.68 -16.83
N ASN A 337 30.44 7.40 -16.68
CA ASN A 337 31.39 6.34 -16.33
C ASN A 337 31.57 5.40 -17.53
N GLY A 338 32.68 5.55 -18.27
CA GLY A 338 33.00 4.66 -19.38
C GLY A 338 32.25 4.92 -20.69
N GLY A 339 32.03 6.18 -21.08
CA GLY A 339 31.20 6.56 -22.23
C GLY A 339 31.42 5.82 -23.54
N ASP A 340 32.68 5.67 -23.97
CA ASP A 340 33.00 4.90 -25.18
C ASP A 340 32.73 3.40 -25.02
N MET A 341 32.91 2.85 -23.82
CA MET A 341 32.56 1.46 -23.51
C MET A 341 31.05 1.24 -23.58
N VAL A 342 30.22 2.15 -23.01
CA VAL A 342 28.75 2.06 -23.07
C VAL A 342 28.27 2.04 -24.50
N ALA A 343 28.79 2.96 -25.34
CA ALA A 343 28.45 2.98 -26.76
C ALA A 343 28.89 1.72 -27.51
N SER A 344 30.09 1.21 -27.20
CA SER A 344 30.62 0.00 -27.83
C SER A 344 29.76 -1.23 -27.49
N VAL A 345 29.41 -1.42 -26.22
CA VAL A 345 28.61 -2.55 -25.75
C VAL A 345 27.18 -2.50 -26.33
N LEU A 346 26.54 -1.34 -26.36
CA LEU A 346 25.22 -1.17 -26.95
C LEU A 346 25.21 -1.43 -28.46
N ARG A 347 26.21 -0.94 -29.21
CA ARG A 347 26.34 -1.20 -30.66
C ARG A 347 26.68 -2.65 -30.95
N ALA A 348 27.45 -3.30 -30.08
CA ALA A 348 27.72 -4.75 -30.22
C ALA A 348 26.44 -5.59 -30.03
N ALA A 349 25.50 -5.18 -29.18
CA ALA A 349 24.21 -5.83 -29.03
C ALA A 349 23.27 -5.61 -30.23
N GLN A 350 23.27 -4.38 -30.78
CA GLN A 350 22.52 -4.02 -31.99
C GLN A 350 23.15 -2.82 -32.68
N GLU A 351 23.76 -3.01 -33.83
CA GLU A 351 24.50 -1.99 -34.58
C GLU A 351 23.63 -0.80 -34.98
N THR A 352 22.34 -1.04 -35.27
CA THR A 352 21.38 -0.04 -35.78
C THR A 352 20.63 0.70 -34.66
N LEU A 353 21.02 0.56 -33.38
CA LEU A 353 20.36 1.28 -32.30
C LEU A 353 20.45 2.80 -32.52
N PRO A 354 19.33 3.55 -32.45
CA PRO A 354 19.33 5.01 -32.57
C PRO A 354 19.88 5.66 -31.27
N LEU A 355 21.16 5.40 -30.98
CA LEU A 355 21.82 5.73 -29.73
C LEU A 355 22.22 7.20 -29.64
N ARG A 356 21.89 7.84 -28.52
CA ARG A 356 22.42 9.13 -28.06
C ARG A 356 23.05 8.98 -26.70
N LEU A 357 24.33 9.32 -26.57
CA LEU A 357 25.01 9.42 -25.29
C LEU A 357 24.72 10.78 -24.65
N VAL A 358 24.50 10.78 -23.35
CA VAL A 358 24.30 11.99 -22.54
C VAL A 358 25.28 12.00 -21.36
N HIS A 359 25.68 13.19 -20.95
CA HIS A 359 26.59 13.39 -19.82
C HIS A 359 25.93 14.26 -18.77
N ALA A 360 26.01 13.84 -17.50
CA ALA A 360 25.50 14.63 -16.40
C ALA A 360 26.43 15.81 -16.12
N SER A 361 25.93 17.00 -16.33
CA SER A 361 26.59 18.26 -15.96
C SER A 361 26.11 18.80 -14.59
N ARG A 362 25.07 18.20 -14.01
CA ARG A 362 24.45 18.60 -12.74
C ARG A 362 24.20 17.37 -11.88
N GLY A 363 24.11 17.57 -10.55
CA GLY A 363 23.77 16.50 -9.61
C GLY A 363 22.39 15.86 -9.90
N LYS A 364 22.17 14.64 -9.39
CA LYS A 364 20.95 13.84 -9.62
C LYS A 364 19.67 14.62 -9.27
N ALA A 365 19.61 15.26 -8.10
CA ALA A 365 18.45 16.05 -7.68
C ALA A 365 18.15 17.22 -8.65
N ALA A 366 19.14 18.00 -9.01
CA ALA A 366 18.98 19.14 -9.91
C ALA A 366 18.53 18.74 -11.34
N ARG A 367 18.78 17.50 -11.76
CA ARG A 367 18.24 16.92 -13.00
C ARG A 367 16.80 16.41 -12.82
N ALA A 368 16.49 15.89 -11.63
CA ALA A 368 15.21 15.30 -11.29
C ALA A 368 14.12 16.35 -11.01
N GLU A 369 14.45 17.50 -10.42
CA GLU A 369 13.51 18.57 -10.08
C GLU A 369 12.65 19.04 -11.26
N PRO A 370 13.19 19.35 -12.47
CA PRO A 370 12.35 19.73 -13.62
C PRO A 370 11.40 18.62 -14.06
N VAL A 371 11.78 17.36 -13.89
CA VAL A 371 10.92 16.20 -14.19
C VAL A 371 9.84 16.07 -13.13
N ALA A 372 10.14 16.26 -11.84
CA ALA A 372 9.15 16.29 -10.78
C ALA A 372 8.08 17.36 -11.01
N ALA A 373 8.48 18.55 -11.46
CA ALA A 373 7.56 19.62 -11.83
C ALA A 373 6.60 19.23 -12.98
N LEU A 374 7.04 18.37 -13.92
CA LEU A 374 6.12 17.85 -14.94
C LEU A 374 5.04 16.95 -14.35
N TYR A 375 5.36 16.14 -13.31
CA TYR A 375 4.37 15.35 -12.59
C TYR A 375 3.38 16.21 -11.82
N GLU A 376 3.86 17.21 -11.10
CA GLU A 376 3.00 18.18 -10.39
C GLU A 376 2.05 18.92 -11.33
N ALA A 377 2.52 19.25 -12.52
CA ALA A 377 1.71 19.87 -13.57
C ALA A 377 0.74 18.89 -14.26
N GLY A 378 0.68 17.62 -13.86
CA GLY A 378 -0.15 16.58 -14.48
C GLY A 378 0.24 16.23 -15.92
N ARG A 379 1.48 16.56 -16.35
CA ARG A 379 1.99 16.36 -17.69
C ARG A 379 2.64 15.00 -17.92
N VAL A 380 2.78 14.18 -16.87
CA VAL A 380 3.30 12.81 -16.97
C VAL A 380 2.27 11.84 -16.39
N ALA A 381 2.18 10.65 -16.97
CA ALA A 381 1.35 9.58 -16.49
C ALA A 381 2.10 8.24 -16.54
N HIS A 382 1.75 7.31 -15.67
CA HIS A 382 2.25 5.94 -15.67
C HIS A 382 1.19 4.99 -16.25
N ARG A 383 1.57 4.18 -17.25
CA ARG A 383 0.71 3.10 -17.78
C ARG A 383 0.78 1.87 -16.87
N GLY A 384 0.10 1.93 -15.74
CA GLY A 384 0.13 0.89 -14.71
C GLY A 384 1.07 1.22 -13.56
N ALA A 385 1.45 0.21 -12.80
CA ALA A 385 2.36 0.30 -11.65
C ALA A 385 3.78 -0.15 -12.03
N PHE A 386 4.78 0.59 -11.57
CA PHE A 386 6.20 0.26 -11.69
C PHE A 386 6.84 0.31 -10.30
N PRO A 387 6.59 -0.70 -9.43
CA PRO A 387 6.88 -0.60 -8.01
C PRO A 387 8.32 -0.24 -7.69
N GLU A 388 9.30 -0.92 -8.31
CA GLU A 388 10.72 -0.71 -8.04
C GLU A 388 11.22 0.66 -8.54
N LEU A 389 10.74 1.11 -9.72
CA LEU A 389 11.03 2.44 -10.23
C LEU A 389 10.43 3.52 -9.31
N GLU A 390 9.17 3.37 -8.92
CA GLU A 390 8.45 4.31 -8.08
C GLU A 390 9.03 4.39 -6.66
N ASP A 391 9.55 3.28 -6.13
CA ASP A 391 10.26 3.26 -4.86
C ASP A 391 11.55 4.09 -4.92
N GLN A 392 12.29 4.00 -6.02
CA GLN A 392 13.46 4.83 -6.23
C GLN A 392 13.10 6.31 -6.42
N MET A 393 12.04 6.61 -7.17
CA MET A 393 11.55 7.99 -7.33
C MET A 393 11.21 8.63 -5.97
N CYS A 394 10.46 7.93 -5.12
CA CYS A 394 10.11 8.40 -3.78
C CYS A 394 11.31 8.52 -2.83
N GLY A 395 12.44 7.92 -3.16
CA GLY A 395 13.68 8.02 -2.40
C GLY A 395 14.58 9.20 -2.78
N LEU A 396 14.30 9.89 -3.89
CA LEU A 396 15.07 11.07 -4.33
C LEU A 396 14.62 12.32 -3.57
N LEU A 397 15.59 13.04 -2.95
CA LEU A 397 15.31 14.22 -2.14
C LEU A 397 15.56 15.52 -2.92
N ALA A 398 14.68 16.51 -2.74
CA ALA A 398 14.95 17.90 -3.14
C ALA A 398 16.19 18.41 -2.39
N GLY A 399 17.05 19.12 -3.06
CA GLY A 399 18.31 19.55 -2.46
C GLY A 399 19.43 18.50 -2.43
N GLY A 400 19.18 17.29 -2.85
CA GLY A 400 20.16 16.22 -3.01
C GLY A 400 20.06 15.12 -1.96
N GLY A 401 20.54 13.95 -2.33
CA GLY A 401 20.49 12.75 -1.51
C GLY A 401 19.49 11.72 -2.04
N TYR A 402 19.67 10.49 -1.54
CA TYR A 402 18.83 9.34 -1.88
C TYR A 402 18.65 8.44 -0.65
N VAL A 403 17.41 8.13 -0.32
CA VAL A 403 17.03 7.27 0.82
C VAL A 403 16.13 6.11 0.39
N GLY A 404 16.06 5.84 -0.92
CA GLY A 404 15.31 4.72 -1.49
C GLY A 404 16.06 3.38 -1.39
N PRO A 405 15.50 2.31 -1.99
CA PRO A 405 16.12 0.99 -2.02
C PRO A 405 17.38 0.96 -2.88
N GLY A 406 18.37 0.16 -2.46
CA GLY A 406 19.68 0.08 -3.15
C GLY A 406 20.63 1.21 -2.81
N ARG A 407 21.76 1.25 -3.51
CA ARG A 407 22.78 2.30 -3.33
C ARG A 407 22.58 3.49 -4.25
N SER A 408 21.95 3.26 -5.41
CA SER A 408 21.77 4.24 -6.47
C SER A 408 20.34 4.14 -7.02
N PRO A 409 19.71 5.26 -7.42
CA PRO A 409 18.39 5.29 -8.03
C PRO A 409 18.43 5.08 -9.56
N ASP A 410 19.09 4.01 -10.03
CA ASP A 410 19.40 3.79 -11.44
C ASP A 410 18.15 3.81 -12.35
N ARG A 411 17.03 3.23 -11.88
CA ARG A 411 15.73 3.28 -12.59
C ARG A 411 15.18 4.70 -12.67
N ALA A 412 15.23 5.43 -11.55
CA ALA A 412 14.75 6.81 -11.49
C ALA A 412 15.65 7.76 -12.29
N ASP A 413 16.96 7.53 -12.30
CA ASP A 413 17.89 8.29 -13.15
C ASP A 413 17.62 8.02 -14.64
N ALA A 414 17.39 6.77 -15.04
CA ALA A 414 16.97 6.44 -16.40
C ALA A 414 15.64 7.15 -16.76
N LEU A 415 14.64 7.12 -15.89
CA LEU A 415 13.37 7.86 -16.10
C LEU A 415 13.62 9.35 -16.33
N VAL A 416 14.46 9.96 -15.48
CA VAL A 416 14.80 11.40 -15.57
C VAL A 416 15.44 11.73 -16.91
N TRP A 417 16.35 10.90 -17.40
CA TRP A 417 16.95 11.08 -18.74
C TRP A 417 15.90 10.94 -19.84
N GLY A 418 15.03 9.95 -19.77
CA GLY A 418 14.01 9.72 -20.80
C GLY A 418 13.01 10.86 -20.89
N LEU A 419 12.45 11.31 -19.78
CA LEU A 419 11.51 12.43 -19.76
C LEU A 419 12.18 13.77 -20.10
N SER A 420 13.43 13.95 -19.71
CA SER A 420 14.21 15.13 -20.11
C SER A 420 14.41 15.20 -21.62
N GLU A 421 14.76 14.08 -22.26
CA GLU A 421 14.88 13.99 -23.71
C GLU A 421 13.56 14.27 -24.45
N LEU A 422 12.46 13.72 -23.91
CA LEU A 422 11.15 13.86 -24.54
C LEU A 422 10.51 15.24 -24.38
N MET A 423 10.65 15.84 -23.18
CA MET A 423 9.78 16.94 -22.77
C MET A 423 10.54 18.23 -22.43
N LEU A 424 11.84 18.13 -22.07
CA LEU A 424 12.66 19.26 -21.62
C LEU A 424 13.77 19.60 -22.63
N GLY A 425 14.11 18.70 -23.54
CA GLY A 425 15.05 18.97 -24.63
C GLY A 425 14.55 20.12 -25.52
N ALA A 426 15.45 20.98 -25.99
CA ALA A 426 15.10 22.01 -26.97
C ALA A 426 14.36 21.35 -28.14
N ARG A 427 13.12 21.75 -28.41
CA ARG A 427 12.41 21.39 -29.64
C ARG A 427 13.25 21.86 -30.81
N GLY A 428 13.92 20.92 -31.48
CA GLY A 428 14.59 21.25 -32.72
C GLY A 428 13.54 21.85 -33.65
N GLU A 429 13.69 23.14 -33.99
CA GLU A 429 12.94 23.74 -35.09
C GLU A 429 13.13 22.84 -36.30
N ALA A 430 12.04 22.33 -36.86
CA ALA A 430 12.07 21.67 -38.15
C ALA A 430 12.54 22.70 -39.17
N ARG A 431 13.84 22.73 -39.45
CA ARG A 431 14.35 23.49 -40.60
C ARG A 431 13.92 22.74 -41.85
N VAL A 432 12.82 23.22 -42.44
CA VAL A 432 12.52 22.95 -43.83
C VAL A 432 13.67 23.54 -44.63
N ARG A 433 14.58 22.70 -45.14
CA ARG A 433 15.51 23.10 -46.16
C ARG A 433 14.65 23.31 -47.42
N GLY A 434 14.41 24.56 -47.74
CA GLY A 434 13.87 24.92 -49.06
C GLY A 434 14.76 24.37 -50.17
N LEU A 435 14.11 23.82 -51.17
CA LEU A 435 14.71 23.41 -52.46
C LEU A 435 15.30 24.60 -53.15
#